data_8ef73971cefb1fdcd5fa1158d05ba4be
#
_entry.id   8ef73971cefb1fdcd5fa1158d05ba4be
#
_cell.length_a   1.000
_cell.length_b   1.000
_cell.length_c   1.000
_cell.angle_alpha   90.00
_cell.angle_beta   90.00
_cell.angle_gamma   90.00
#
_symmetry.space_group_name_H-M   'P 1'
#
loop_
_entity.id
_entity.type
_entity.pdbx_description
1 polymer ?
#
loop_
_entity_poly.entity_id
_entity_poly.type
_entity_poly.pdbx_seq_one_letter_code
_entity_poly.pdbx_strand_id
1 'polypeptide(L)'
;MKKFMIIFFSALASGLFQVSAQVSALPGLPEKWTLQDCIDYAGKNNIQLNTLRLSSSSAEQDLLQAKAGRLPSVSASLSQNLVNGKKTDVVVGGLQSQANFSGNYGVNASVTLYNGGYIKNDILAKQLSLQSSNLSVQEVQNDITLDIIQSFLNILLQGETIAYLQDVLATSRAQLEQGKQRFNAGAISKKDLLQFEAQTSGDEYNLVNAQNNYKQNIITLKQILQLPTSFDFQVAAPDTVTVKELSPALEQAQQAALATRPEIKNSTLNIDLAHANLMKARAGTLPTISLGAGIASGYANLSPDNKYFTQVNNNFYQSLGLTVGIPIYSRRVNKTNIEKSKIAIQQAQLALAGAKTTLNSQVEQAYINMSNARAQYDAADKQLKAVQESYDITNTQLRLGAVNMVDLLQQKNLYVQALQSYIQAKYSAVLYNKIYNFYTGVPISF
;
A
#
# COMPACT_ATOMS: atom_id res chain seq x y z
N MET A 1 -58.59 17.23 -11.06
CA MET A 1 -57.20 16.94 -11.43
C MET A 1 -56.14 17.56 -10.52
N LYS A 2 -56.33 17.61 -9.18
CA LYS A 2 -55.37 18.20 -8.23
C LYS A 2 -54.89 17.25 -7.14
N LYS A 3 -55.17 15.95 -7.22
CA LYS A 3 -54.82 14.96 -6.16
C LYS A 3 -53.83 13.84 -6.60
N PHE A 4 -53.35 13.84 -7.84
CA PHE A 4 -52.44 12.78 -8.34
C PHE A 4 -50.98 13.21 -8.49
N MET A 5 -50.63 14.48 -8.23
CA MET A 5 -49.27 15.02 -8.42
C MET A 5 -48.45 15.11 -7.13
N ILE A 6 -48.97 14.67 -6.01
CA ILE A 6 -48.26 14.78 -4.66
C ILE A 6 -47.64 13.45 -4.21
N ILE A 7 -47.96 12.33 -4.85
CA ILE A 7 -47.46 11.01 -4.36
C ILE A 7 -46.10 10.59 -4.92
N PHE A 8 -45.59 11.27 -5.96
CA PHE A 8 -44.28 10.87 -6.55
C PHE A 8 -43.06 11.62 -5.97
N PHE A 9 -43.25 12.60 -5.07
CA PHE A 9 -42.17 13.40 -4.51
C PHE A 9 -41.83 13.06 -3.04
N SER A 10 -42.58 12.16 -2.37
CA SER A 10 -42.36 11.84 -0.95
C SER A 10 -41.59 10.56 -0.69
N ALA A 11 -41.08 9.86 -1.72
CA ALA A 11 -40.33 8.62 -1.56
C ALA A 11 -38.78 8.81 -1.61
N LEU A 12 -38.28 10.06 -1.71
CA LEU A 12 -36.84 10.33 -1.84
C LEU A 12 -36.20 10.99 -0.61
N ALA A 13 -36.91 11.06 0.53
CA ALA A 13 -36.44 11.82 1.69
C ALA A 13 -36.37 11.00 2.98
N SER A 14 -35.82 9.77 2.95
CA SER A 14 -35.52 9.06 4.21
C SER A 14 -34.40 8.02 4.03
N GLY A 15 -33.23 8.50 3.72
CA GLY A 15 -31.99 7.71 3.66
C GLY A 15 -30.77 8.49 4.16
N LEU A 16 -30.93 9.29 5.21
CA LEU A 16 -29.79 9.79 5.97
C LEU A 16 -29.25 8.62 6.82
N PHE A 17 -28.38 7.81 6.23
CA PHE A 17 -27.52 6.94 7.02
C PHE A 17 -26.63 7.85 7.87
N GLN A 18 -26.94 7.98 9.14
CA GLN A 18 -25.98 8.42 10.16
C GLN A 18 -24.88 7.36 10.21
N VAL A 19 -23.77 7.63 9.54
CA VAL A 19 -22.50 6.95 9.80
C VAL A 19 -22.03 7.47 11.16
N SER A 20 -22.52 6.85 12.23
CA SER A 20 -21.90 6.96 13.55
C SER A 20 -20.52 6.34 13.42
N ALA A 21 -19.47 7.15 13.35
CA ALA A 21 -18.10 6.72 13.57
C ALA A 21 -18.01 6.23 15.03
N GLN A 22 -18.37 4.99 15.27
CA GLN A 22 -18.01 4.29 16.50
C GLN A 22 -16.49 4.13 16.48
N VAL A 23 -15.82 4.98 17.24
CA VAL A 23 -14.47 4.68 17.73
C VAL A 23 -14.61 3.46 18.62
N SER A 24 -14.55 2.28 18.01
CA SER A 24 -14.49 1.03 18.75
C SER A 24 -13.23 1.05 19.60
N ALA A 25 -13.40 1.06 20.91
CA ALA A 25 -12.33 0.69 21.82
C ALA A 25 -11.76 -0.64 21.32
N LEU A 26 -10.46 -0.69 21.06
CA LEU A 26 -9.75 -1.84 20.50
C LEU A 26 -9.70 -2.97 21.55
N PRO A 27 -10.56 -4.00 21.49
CA PRO A 27 -10.56 -5.06 22.50
C PRO A 27 -9.47 -6.07 22.13
N GLY A 28 -8.60 -6.40 23.09
CA GLY A 28 -7.71 -7.56 23.01
C GLY A 28 -6.37 -7.33 22.33
N LEU A 29 -5.80 -6.11 22.36
CA LEU A 29 -4.43 -5.89 21.93
C LEU A 29 -3.45 -6.46 22.97
N PRO A 30 -2.32 -7.07 22.54
CA PRO A 30 -1.32 -7.58 23.46
C PRO A 30 -0.68 -6.45 24.26
N GLU A 31 -0.38 -6.70 25.53
CA GLU A 31 0.32 -5.75 26.40
C GLU A 31 1.75 -5.51 25.91
N LYS A 32 2.40 -6.57 25.41
CA LYS A 32 3.70 -6.49 24.75
C LYS A 32 3.60 -7.09 23.35
N TRP A 33 4.09 -6.37 22.38
CA TRP A 33 3.99 -6.71 20.95
C TRP A 33 5.23 -7.44 20.46
N THR A 34 5.04 -8.63 19.91
CA THR A 34 6.07 -9.32 19.15
C THR A 34 6.15 -8.77 17.72
N LEU A 35 7.22 -9.10 17.01
CA LEU A 35 7.35 -8.72 15.59
C LEU A 35 6.17 -9.28 14.77
N GLN A 36 5.76 -10.53 15.04
CA GLN A 36 4.65 -11.18 14.33
C GLN A 36 3.31 -10.47 14.60
N ASP A 37 3.06 -10.07 15.86
CA ASP A 37 1.86 -9.31 16.20
C ASP A 37 1.79 -7.99 15.44
N CYS A 38 2.94 -7.30 15.29
CA CYS A 38 3.03 -6.07 14.52
C CYS A 38 2.70 -6.30 13.03
N ILE A 39 3.26 -7.35 12.42
CA ILE A 39 3.03 -7.71 11.01
C ILE A 39 1.55 -8.07 10.80
N ASP A 40 0.98 -8.91 11.65
CA ASP A 40 -0.40 -9.37 11.54
C ASP A 40 -1.40 -8.22 11.76
N TYR A 41 -1.11 -7.34 12.70
CA TYR A 41 -1.94 -6.16 12.95
C TYR A 41 -1.90 -5.16 11.79
N ALA A 42 -0.71 -4.84 11.29
CA ALA A 42 -0.55 -3.96 10.13
C ALA A 42 -1.22 -4.57 8.89
N GLY A 43 -1.09 -5.88 8.69
CA GLY A 43 -1.77 -6.61 7.63
C GLY A 43 -3.28 -6.46 7.62
N LYS A 44 -3.90 -6.19 8.77
CA LYS A 44 -5.35 -5.99 8.91
C LYS A 44 -5.77 -4.50 8.90
N ASN A 45 -4.96 -3.64 9.51
CA ASN A 45 -5.38 -2.29 9.88
C ASN A 45 -4.68 -1.18 9.08
N ASN A 46 -3.58 -1.47 8.37
CA ASN A 46 -2.86 -0.44 7.63
C ASN A 46 -3.74 0.17 6.54
N ILE A 47 -3.84 1.52 6.53
CA ILE A 47 -4.73 2.27 5.63
C ILE A 47 -4.33 2.08 4.17
N GLN A 48 -3.03 2.14 3.84
CA GLN A 48 -2.54 1.98 2.48
C GLN A 48 -2.89 0.60 1.93
N LEU A 49 -2.69 -0.46 2.72
CA LEU A 49 -3.03 -1.83 2.35
C LEU A 49 -4.54 -2.00 2.14
N ASN A 50 -5.36 -1.45 3.04
CA ASN A 50 -6.81 -1.51 2.93
C ASN A 50 -7.33 -0.70 1.73
N THR A 51 -6.72 0.44 1.39
CA THR A 51 -7.02 1.21 0.18
C THR A 51 -6.77 0.38 -1.08
N LEU A 52 -5.66 -0.36 -1.14
CA LEU A 52 -5.37 -1.25 -2.27
C LEU A 52 -6.33 -2.45 -2.34
N ARG A 53 -6.75 -3.01 -1.19
CA ARG A 53 -7.79 -4.05 -1.15
C ARG A 53 -9.13 -3.54 -1.69
N LEU A 54 -9.52 -2.32 -1.34
CA LEU A 54 -10.71 -1.68 -1.90
C LEU A 54 -10.57 -1.44 -3.41
N SER A 55 -9.36 -1.08 -3.87
CA SER A 55 -9.07 -0.96 -5.31
C SER A 55 -9.19 -2.32 -6.02
N SER A 56 -8.72 -3.41 -5.39
CA SER A 56 -8.93 -4.76 -5.90
C SER A 56 -10.41 -5.15 -5.93
N SER A 57 -11.18 -4.82 -4.90
CA SER A 57 -12.64 -5.04 -4.89
C SER A 57 -13.33 -4.23 -5.99
N SER A 58 -12.87 -3.01 -6.30
CA SER A 58 -13.37 -2.23 -7.44
C SER A 58 -13.05 -2.91 -8.78
N ALA A 59 -11.85 -3.46 -8.94
CA ALA A 59 -11.48 -4.23 -10.14
C ALA A 59 -12.31 -5.51 -10.29
N GLU A 60 -12.74 -6.12 -9.18
CA GLU A 60 -13.67 -7.26 -9.20
C GLU A 60 -15.05 -6.84 -9.73
N GLN A 61 -15.59 -5.68 -9.32
CA GLN A 61 -16.84 -5.16 -9.87
C GLN A 61 -16.71 -4.85 -11.37
N ASP A 62 -15.56 -4.32 -11.80
CA ASP A 62 -15.26 -4.09 -13.21
C ASP A 62 -15.30 -5.41 -14.02
N LEU A 63 -14.76 -6.51 -13.45
CA LEU A 63 -14.81 -7.84 -14.07
C LEU A 63 -16.25 -8.36 -14.14
N LEU A 64 -17.05 -8.19 -13.10
CA LEU A 64 -18.47 -8.56 -13.09
C LEU A 64 -19.24 -7.76 -14.14
N GLN A 65 -18.98 -6.46 -14.25
CA GLN A 65 -19.57 -5.61 -15.28
C GLN A 65 -19.19 -6.07 -16.70
N ALA A 66 -17.92 -6.39 -16.93
CA ALA A 66 -17.46 -6.89 -18.22
C ALA A 66 -18.12 -8.23 -18.59
N LYS A 67 -18.29 -9.14 -17.61
CA LYS A 67 -19.04 -10.41 -17.79
C LYS A 67 -20.50 -10.16 -18.12
N ALA A 68 -21.15 -9.19 -17.45
CA ALA A 68 -22.52 -8.78 -17.70
C ALA A 68 -22.71 -8.14 -19.09
N GLY A 69 -21.66 -7.65 -19.72
CA GLY A 69 -21.68 -7.16 -21.12
C GLY A 69 -22.12 -8.18 -22.17
N ARG A 70 -22.23 -9.46 -21.79
CA ARG A 70 -22.84 -10.53 -22.62
C ARG A 70 -24.35 -10.62 -22.50
N LEU A 71 -24.93 -9.98 -21.49
CA LEU A 71 -26.35 -10.02 -21.21
C LEU A 71 -27.09 -8.90 -21.96
N PRO A 72 -28.39 -9.06 -22.23
CA PRO A 72 -29.16 -7.97 -22.79
C PRO A 72 -29.30 -6.80 -21.79
N SER A 73 -29.18 -5.57 -22.29
CA SER A 73 -29.61 -4.38 -21.59
C SER A 73 -31.07 -4.10 -21.86
N VAL A 74 -31.83 -3.72 -20.83
CA VAL A 74 -33.25 -3.35 -20.95
C VAL A 74 -33.40 -1.95 -20.40
N SER A 75 -34.03 -1.07 -21.17
CA SER A 75 -34.32 0.30 -20.78
C SER A 75 -35.79 0.66 -21.10
N ALA A 76 -36.42 1.42 -20.20
CA ALA A 76 -37.72 2.01 -20.44
C ALA A 76 -37.56 3.50 -20.66
N SER A 77 -38.30 4.04 -21.62
CA SER A 77 -38.34 5.50 -21.90
C SER A 77 -39.78 6.00 -21.86
N LEU A 78 -39.94 7.12 -21.22
CA LEU A 78 -41.23 7.85 -21.14
C LEU A 78 -40.92 9.31 -21.47
N SER A 79 -41.47 9.79 -22.56
CA SER A 79 -41.30 11.18 -22.96
C SER A 79 -42.66 11.86 -23.15
N GLN A 80 -42.77 13.10 -22.68
CA GLN A 80 -43.90 13.98 -22.89
C GLN A 80 -43.35 15.30 -23.43
N ASN A 81 -43.85 15.69 -24.60
CA ASN A 81 -43.41 16.90 -25.29
C ASN A 81 -44.58 17.84 -25.50
N LEU A 82 -44.38 19.09 -25.16
CA LEU A 82 -45.28 20.19 -25.51
C LEU A 82 -44.53 21.15 -26.44
N VAL A 83 -44.97 21.25 -27.68
CA VAL A 83 -44.38 22.14 -28.67
C VAL A 83 -45.44 23.16 -29.03
N ASN A 84 -45.19 24.43 -28.74
CA ASN A 84 -46.03 25.57 -29.17
C ASN A 84 -45.32 26.30 -30.30
N GLY A 85 -45.92 26.32 -31.46
CA GLY A 85 -45.32 26.95 -32.65
C GLY A 85 -46.35 27.37 -33.69
N LYS A 86 -45.94 28.21 -34.60
CA LYS A 86 -46.76 28.58 -35.78
C LYS A 86 -46.52 27.53 -36.86
N LYS A 87 -47.58 26.89 -37.31
CA LYS A 87 -47.57 25.95 -38.42
C LYS A 87 -48.46 26.43 -39.53
N THR A 88 -48.09 26.26 -40.79
CA THR A 88 -48.95 26.58 -41.93
C THR A 88 -50.06 25.50 -41.97
N ASP A 89 -51.28 25.94 -41.86
CA ASP A 89 -52.44 25.07 -42.08
C ASP A 89 -52.59 24.82 -43.59
N VAL A 90 -52.56 23.54 -43.95
CA VAL A 90 -52.57 23.09 -45.35
C VAL A 90 -53.95 23.34 -46.01
N VAL A 91 -55.03 23.51 -45.23
CA VAL A 91 -56.41 23.67 -45.72
C VAL A 91 -56.77 25.19 -45.86
N VAL A 92 -56.29 26.02 -44.96
CA VAL A 92 -56.64 27.42 -44.88
C VAL A 92 -55.52 28.37 -45.38
N GLY A 93 -54.33 27.84 -45.63
CA GLY A 93 -53.22 28.57 -46.22
C GLY A 93 -52.55 29.63 -45.31
N GLY A 94 -52.81 29.65 -44.01
CA GLY A 94 -52.29 30.63 -43.05
C GLY A 94 -51.47 30.06 -41.95
N LEU A 95 -50.59 30.88 -41.31
CA LEU A 95 -49.84 30.54 -40.13
C LEU A 95 -50.75 30.56 -38.90
N GLN A 96 -51.05 29.39 -38.35
CA GLN A 96 -51.77 29.25 -37.07
C GLN A 96 -50.85 28.84 -35.92
N SER A 97 -51.03 29.44 -34.76
CA SER A 97 -50.33 29.01 -33.53
C SER A 97 -51.01 27.76 -33.00
N GLN A 98 -50.26 26.70 -32.93
CA GLN A 98 -50.80 25.41 -32.50
C GLN A 98 -49.92 24.78 -31.42
N ALA A 99 -50.51 24.44 -30.28
CA ALA A 99 -49.85 23.67 -29.22
C ALA A 99 -49.99 22.18 -29.52
N ASN A 100 -48.87 21.52 -29.74
CA ASN A 100 -48.80 20.07 -29.94
C ASN A 100 -48.31 19.39 -28.66
N PHE A 101 -49.15 18.57 -28.08
CA PHE A 101 -48.84 17.73 -26.94
C PHE A 101 -48.69 16.26 -27.42
N SER A 102 -47.51 15.67 -27.21
CA SER A 102 -47.25 14.31 -27.63
C SER A 102 -46.50 13.52 -26.52
N GLY A 103 -46.78 12.24 -26.43
CA GLY A 103 -46.12 11.31 -25.53
C GLY A 103 -45.62 10.08 -26.27
N ASN A 104 -44.42 9.62 -25.95
CA ASN A 104 -43.87 8.34 -26.42
C ASN A 104 -43.48 7.50 -25.24
N TYR A 105 -43.87 6.24 -25.27
CA TYR A 105 -43.66 5.23 -24.24
C TYR A 105 -43.01 4.04 -24.87
N GLY A 106 -41.89 3.56 -24.32
CA GLY A 106 -41.22 2.38 -24.88
C GLY A 106 -40.38 1.64 -23.87
N VAL A 107 -40.27 0.37 -24.11
CA VAL A 107 -39.28 -0.53 -23.48
C VAL A 107 -38.45 -1.14 -24.57
N ASN A 108 -37.14 -0.98 -24.48
CA ASN A 108 -36.18 -1.48 -25.45
C ASN A 108 -35.21 -2.44 -24.78
N ALA A 109 -34.90 -3.53 -25.42
CA ALA A 109 -33.86 -4.49 -25.03
C ALA A 109 -32.85 -4.59 -26.17
N SER A 110 -31.56 -4.66 -25.83
CA SER A 110 -30.52 -4.87 -26.83
C SER A 110 -29.43 -5.80 -26.28
N VAL A 111 -28.92 -6.67 -27.13
CA VAL A 111 -27.80 -7.57 -26.80
C VAL A 111 -26.83 -7.62 -27.99
N THR A 112 -25.54 -7.57 -27.68
CA THR A 112 -24.49 -7.77 -28.68
C THR A 112 -24.20 -9.27 -28.80
N LEU A 113 -24.52 -9.84 -29.96
CA LEU A 113 -24.27 -11.25 -30.25
C LEU A 113 -22.83 -11.52 -30.67
N TYR A 114 -22.23 -10.58 -31.42
CA TYR A 114 -20.85 -10.65 -31.89
C TYR A 114 -20.27 -9.25 -32.06
N ASN A 115 -19.01 -9.06 -31.61
CA ASN A 115 -18.29 -7.79 -31.74
C ASN A 115 -16.79 -8.02 -32.01
N GLY A 116 -16.47 -8.97 -32.90
CA GLY A 116 -15.06 -9.27 -33.21
C GLY A 116 -14.29 -9.89 -32.06
N GLY A 117 -14.96 -10.38 -31.02
CA GLY A 117 -14.33 -10.91 -29.81
C GLY A 117 -13.95 -9.83 -28.79
N TYR A 118 -14.41 -8.59 -28.95
CA TYR A 118 -14.12 -7.49 -28.00
C TYR A 118 -14.54 -7.85 -26.57
N ILE A 119 -15.81 -8.28 -26.37
CA ILE A 119 -16.32 -8.63 -25.02
C ILE A 119 -15.48 -9.76 -24.40
N LYS A 120 -15.09 -10.77 -25.18
CA LYS A 120 -14.24 -11.88 -24.69
C LYS A 120 -12.88 -11.36 -24.17
N ASN A 121 -12.22 -10.51 -24.97
CA ASN A 121 -10.91 -9.96 -24.61
C ASN A 121 -11.00 -8.87 -23.54
N ASP A 122 -12.15 -8.19 -23.44
CA ASP A 122 -12.41 -7.24 -22.35
C ASP A 122 -12.55 -7.96 -21.01
N ILE A 123 -13.28 -9.06 -20.96
CA ILE A 123 -13.37 -9.91 -19.75
C ILE A 123 -11.98 -10.43 -19.37
N LEU A 124 -11.17 -10.88 -20.33
CA LEU A 124 -9.80 -11.33 -20.08
C LEU A 124 -8.95 -10.17 -19.52
N ALA A 125 -9.00 -8.99 -20.14
CA ALA A 125 -8.26 -7.82 -19.68
C ALA A 125 -8.66 -7.42 -18.25
N LYS A 126 -9.96 -7.41 -17.92
CA LYS A 126 -10.45 -7.13 -16.58
C LYS A 126 -10.05 -8.20 -15.55
N GLN A 127 -10.02 -9.47 -15.95
CA GLN A 127 -9.53 -10.56 -15.11
C GLN A 127 -8.03 -10.40 -14.80
N LEU A 128 -7.22 -10.10 -15.80
CA LEU A 128 -5.78 -9.83 -15.62
C LEU A 128 -5.54 -8.58 -14.77
N SER A 129 -6.37 -7.53 -14.95
CA SER A 129 -6.31 -6.32 -14.12
C SER A 129 -6.62 -6.60 -12.65
N LEU A 130 -7.62 -7.45 -12.35
CA LEU A 130 -7.91 -7.89 -10.97
C LEU A 130 -6.73 -8.67 -10.38
N GLN A 131 -6.13 -9.59 -11.15
CA GLN A 131 -4.95 -10.33 -10.70
C GLN A 131 -3.76 -9.39 -10.43
N SER A 132 -3.53 -8.39 -11.30
CA SER A 132 -2.51 -7.35 -11.10
C SER A 132 -2.76 -6.55 -9.82
N SER A 133 -4.01 -6.14 -9.57
CA SER A 133 -4.37 -5.43 -8.34
C SER A 133 -4.10 -6.26 -7.08
N ASN A 134 -4.38 -7.58 -7.11
CA ASN A 134 -4.08 -8.48 -6.00
C ASN A 134 -2.56 -8.65 -5.77
N LEU A 135 -1.76 -8.67 -6.83
CA LEU A 135 -0.30 -8.70 -6.71
C LEU A 135 0.23 -7.40 -6.13
N SER A 136 -0.33 -6.24 -6.50
CA SER A 136 0.04 -4.95 -5.90
C SER A 136 -0.29 -4.88 -4.41
N VAL A 137 -1.37 -5.52 -3.95
CA VAL A 137 -1.63 -5.69 -2.50
C VAL A 137 -0.49 -6.46 -1.83
N GLN A 138 0.00 -7.55 -2.45
CA GLN A 138 1.12 -8.33 -1.92
C GLN A 138 2.43 -7.56 -1.93
N GLU A 139 2.71 -6.76 -2.97
CA GLU A 139 3.88 -5.88 -3.06
C GLU A 139 3.93 -4.93 -1.85
N VAL A 140 2.86 -4.17 -1.63
CA VAL A 140 2.80 -3.21 -0.51
C VAL A 140 2.77 -3.90 0.85
N GLN A 141 2.18 -5.08 0.97
CA GLN A 141 2.26 -5.88 2.20
C GLN A 141 3.70 -6.28 2.52
N ASN A 142 4.48 -6.63 1.50
CA ASN A 142 5.90 -6.94 1.63
C ASN A 142 6.71 -5.71 2.09
N ASP A 143 6.45 -4.53 1.50
CA ASP A 143 7.13 -3.29 1.86
C ASP A 143 6.84 -2.90 3.31
N ILE A 144 5.57 -2.93 3.71
CA ILE A 144 5.16 -2.66 5.10
C ILE A 144 5.81 -3.65 6.07
N THR A 145 5.94 -4.92 5.69
CA THR A 145 6.60 -5.94 6.50
C THR A 145 8.08 -5.59 6.72
N LEU A 146 8.79 -5.15 5.67
CA LEU A 146 10.19 -4.70 5.80
C LEU A 146 10.32 -3.46 6.68
N ASP A 147 9.42 -2.48 6.53
CA ASP A 147 9.40 -1.27 7.35
C ASP A 147 9.16 -1.59 8.84
N ILE A 148 8.27 -2.55 9.13
CA ILE A 148 8.01 -3.03 10.49
C ILE A 148 9.25 -3.70 11.06
N ILE A 149 9.91 -4.58 10.32
CA ILE A 149 11.14 -5.26 10.77
C ILE A 149 12.21 -4.25 11.14
N GLN A 150 12.44 -3.27 10.28
CA GLN A 150 13.42 -2.23 10.50
C GLN A 150 13.09 -1.37 11.73
N SER A 151 11.84 -0.90 11.85
CA SER A 151 11.40 -0.10 12.99
C SER A 151 11.43 -0.86 14.30
N PHE A 152 11.01 -2.14 14.28
CA PHE A 152 11.01 -3.01 15.45
C PHE A 152 12.45 -3.26 15.97
N LEU A 153 13.38 -3.61 15.07
CA LEU A 153 14.78 -3.83 15.43
C LEU A 153 15.47 -2.54 15.91
N ASN A 154 15.12 -1.38 15.37
CA ASN A 154 15.59 -0.09 15.84
C ASN A 154 15.11 0.21 17.28
N ILE A 155 13.90 -0.18 17.64
CA ILE A 155 13.38 -0.05 19.01
C ILE A 155 14.19 -0.94 19.96
N LEU A 156 14.43 -2.21 19.58
CA LEU A 156 15.24 -3.13 20.37
C LEU A 156 16.68 -2.61 20.55
N LEU A 157 17.30 -2.12 19.48
CA LEU A 157 18.61 -1.48 19.51
C LEU A 157 18.66 -0.32 20.53
N GLN A 158 17.67 0.57 20.49
CA GLN A 158 17.64 1.71 21.43
C GLN A 158 17.35 1.25 22.86
N GLY A 159 16.53 0.21 23.05
CA GLY A 159 16.29 -0.37 24.36
C GLY A 159 17.57 -0.92 25.00
N GLU A 160 18.37 -1.68 24.24
CA GLU A 160 19.68 -2.20 24.70
C GLU A 160 20.68 -1.03 24.92
N THR A 161 20.64 -0.02 24.07
CA THR A 161 21.44 1.21 24.22
C THR A 161 21.13 1.94 25.54
N ILE A 162 19.84 2.09 25.88
CA ILE A 162 19.44 2.72 27.15
C ILE A 162 19.94 1.91 28.34
N ALA A 163 19.81 0.58 28.31
CA ALA A 163 20.24 -0.29 29.41
C ALA A 163 21.73 -0.11 29.69
N TYR A 164 22.59 -0.19 28.68
CA TYR A 164 24.03 0.02 28.93
C TYR A 164 24.39 1.45 29.33
N LEU A 165 23.71 2.50 28.79
CA LEU A 165 23.97 3.88 29.20
C LEU A 165 23.55 4.15 30.65
N GLN A 166 22.54 3.46 31.16
CA GLN A 166 22.18 3.49 32.58
C GLN A 166 23.31 2.94 33.46
N ASP A 167 23.93 1.81 33.06
CA ASP A 167 25.07 1.23 33.76
C ASP A 167 26.32 2.13 33.70
N VAL A 168 26.58 2.74 32.53
CA VAL A 168 27.64 3.72 32.34
C VAL A 168 27.44 4.94 33.27
N LEU A 169 26.24 5.49 33.31
CA LEU A 169 25.90 6.64 34.16
C LEU A 169 26.00 6.28 35.66
N ALA A 170 25.52 5.10 36.06
CA ALA A 170 25.65 4.63 37.44
C ALA A 170 27.12 4.53 37.85
N THR A 171 27.99 4.00 36.98
CA THR A 171 29.44 3.94 37.19
C THR A 171 30.05 5.34 37.30
N SER A 172 29.68 6.28 36.42
CA SER A 172 30.18 7.66 36.46
C SER A 172 29.78 8.38 37.74
N ARG A 173 28.53 8.20 38.18
CA ARG A 173 28.06 8.80 39.45
C ARG A 173 28.82 8.25 40.66
N ALA A 174 29.12 6.94 40.70
CA ALA A 174 29.92 6.33 41.75
C ALA A 174 31.36 6.88 41.74
N GLN A 175 31.95 7.02 40.53
CA GLN A 175 33.30 7.60 40.38
C GLN A 175 33.33 9.08 40.79
N LEU A 176 32.31 9.87 40.46
CA LEU A 176 32.20 11.27 40.89
C LEU A 176 32.13 11.39 42.43
N GLU A 177 31.32 10.53 43.04
CA GLU A 177 31.19 10.56 44.52
C GLU A 177 32.52 10.18 45.20
N GLN A 178 33.22 9.17 44.71
CA GLN A 178 34.56 8.82 45.16
C GLN A 178 35.54 9.96 44.92
N GLY A 179 35.44 10.65 43.77
CA GLY A 179 36.24 11.84 43.46
C GLY A 179 36.04 12.97 44.44
N LYS A 180 34.78 13.26 44.83
CA LYS A 180 34.45 14.27 45.86
C LYS A 180 35.10 13.95 47.22
N GLN A 181 35.01 12.67 47.63
CA GLN A 181 35.62 12.23 48.89
C GLN A 181 37.15 12.41 48.85
N ARG A 182 37.82 12.03 47.75
CA ARG A 182 39.27 12.22 47.58
C ARG A 182 39.68 13.68 47.51
N PHE A 183 38.89 14.52 46.86
CA PHE A 183 39.15 15.99 46.81
C PHE A 183 39.03 16.60 48.20
N ASN A 184 38.01 16.25 48.97
CA ASN A 184 37.85 16.75 50.36
C ASN A 184 38.99 16.29 51.29
N ALA A 185 39.58 15.12 51.00
CA ALA A 185 40.76 14.60 51.70
C ALA A 185 42.07 15.19 51.15
N GLY A 186 42.05 16.10 50.15
CA GLY A 186 43.24 16.70 49.54
C GLY A 186 44.03 15.75 48.62
N ALA A 187 43.49 14.59 48.25
CA ALA A 187 44.17 13.54 47.48
C ALA A 187 44.08 13.71 45.95
N ILE A 188 43.19 14.58 45.43
CA ILE A 188 43.09 14.93 44.01
C ILE A 188 42.90 16.44 43.81
N SER A 189 43.21 16.91 42.60
CA SER A 189 43.06 18.32 42.24
C SER A 189 41.61 18.74 41.95
N LYS A 190 41.28 20.03 42.01
CA LYS A 190 39.98 20.56 41.56
C LYS A 190 39.73 20.28 40.08
N LYS A 191 40.79 20.26 39.26
CA LYS A 191 40.71 19.88 37.84
C LYS A 191 40.18 18.46 37.67
N ASP A 192 40.70 17.50 38.44
CA ASP A 192 40.30 16.11 38.37
C ASP A 192 38.83 15.93 38.79
N LEU A 193 38.39 16.62 39.85
CA LEU A 193 36.99 16.63 40.25
C LEU A 193 36.06 17.16 39.14
N LEU A 194 36.42 18.28 38.51
CA LEU A 194 35.65 18.87 37.41
C LEU A 194 35.60 17.94 36.19
N GLN A 195 36.61 17.10 35.93
CA GLN A 195 36.56 16.08 34.88
C GLN A 195 35.53 15.00 35.17
N PHE A 196 35.40 14.55 36.43
CA PHE A 196 34.31 13.62 36.83
C PHE A 196 32.92 14.24 36.66
N GLU A 197 32.76 15.51 37.05
CA GLU A 197 31.50 16.23 36.89
C GLU A 197 31.13 16.36 35.42
N ALA A 198 32.08 16.73 34.56
CA ALA A 198 31.89 16.84 33.11
C ALA A 198 31.54 15.48 32.46
N GLN A 199 32.26 14.42 32.84
CA GLN A 199 31.98 13.06 32.34
C GLN A 199 30.57 12.61 32.74
N THR A 200 30.19 12.77 34.01
CA THR A 200 28.88 12.36 34.50
C THR A 200 27.74 13.09 33.76
N SER A 201 27.90 14.40 33.55
CA SER A 201 26.93 15.23 32.80
C SER A 201 26.85 14.81 31.33
N GLY A 202 27.97 14.43 30.71
CA GLY A 202 28.02 13.92 29.34
C GLY A 202 27.32 12.56 29.21
N ASP A 203 27.53 11.65 30.17
CA ASP A 203 26.86 10.36 30.19
C ASP A 203 25.34 10.50 30.41
N GLU A 204 24.91 11.44 31.27
CA GLU A 204 23.50 11.76 31.47
C GLU A 204 22.84 12.33 30.19
N TYR A 205 23.55 13.24 29.51
CA TYR A 205 23.10 13.77 28.21
C TYR A 205 22.90 12.63 27.15
N ASN A 206 23.86 11.70 27.07
CA ASN A 206 23.77 10.56 26.15
C ASN A 206 22.57 9.66 26.47
N LEU A 207 22.31 9.41 27.76
CA LEU A 207 21.15 8.62 28.19
C LEU A 207 19.83 9.30 27.81
N VAL A 208 19.70 10.62 28.04
CA VAL A 208 18.50 11.38 27.66
C VAL A 208 18.27 11.33 26.15
N ASN A 209 19.33 11.45 25.35
CA ASN A 209 19.24 11.36 23.89
C ASN A 209 18.77 9.96 23.45
N ALA A 210 19.31 8.88 24.02
CA ALA A 210 18.90 7.52 23.71
C ALA A 210 17.42 7.28 24.09
N GLN A 211 16.96 7.78 25.23
CA GLN A 211 15.55 7.71 25.63
C GLN A 211 14.63 8.47 24.67
N ASN A 212 15.06 9.64 24.18
CA ASN A 212 14.29 10.37 23.18
C ASN A 212 14.22 9.63 21.84
N ASN A 213 15.34 9.06 21.37
CA ASN A 213 15.39 8.26 20.15
C ASN A 213 14.49 7.02 20.27
N TYR A 214 14.48 6.35 21.41
CA TYR A 214 13.58 5.21 21.68
C TYR A 214 12.11 5.63 21.54
N LYS A 215 11.70 6.73 22.17
CA LYS A 215 10.33 7.25 22.06
C LYS A 215 9.98 7.60 20.62
N GLN A 216 10.91 8.16 19.87
CA GLN A 216 10.70 8.54 18.46
C GLN A 216 10.51 7.29 17.58
N ASN A 217 11.31 6.24 17.79
CA ASN A 217 11.15 4.97 17.08
C ASN A 217 9.81 4.28 17.41
N ILE A 218 9.35 4.36 18.67
CA ILE A 218 8.01 3.90 19.05
C ILE A 218 6.91 4.65 18.28
N ILE A 219 7.02 5.98 18.16
CA ILE A 219 6.06 6.79 17.39
C ILE A 219 6.06 6.36 15.92
N THR A 220 7.24 6.13 15.33
CA THR A 220 7.38 5.68 13.94
C THR A 220 6.69 4.32 13.72
N LEU A 221 6.92 3.35 14.61
CA LEU A 221 6.27 2.04 14.51
C LEU A 221 4.76 2.15 14.71
N LYS A 222 4.29 2.94 15.70
CA LYS A 222 2.85 3.21 15.88
C LYS A 222 2.22 3.80 14.63
N GLN A 223 2.92 4.69 13.93
CA GLN A 223 2.44 5.27 12.67
C GLN A 223 2.31 4.21 11.57
N ILE A 224 3.29 3.31 11.42
CA ILE A 224 3.21 2.20 10.45
C ILE A 224 2.03 1.28 10.78
N LEU A 225 1.82 0.99 12.07
CA LEU A 225 0.72 0.18 12.58
C LEU A 225 -0.64 0.90 12.57
N GLN A 226 -0.68 2.23 12.37
CA GLN A 226 -1.89 3.05 12.46
C GLN A 226 -2.54 3.01 13.85
N LEU A 227 -1.72 2.91 14.90
CA LEU A 227 -2.18 2.95 16.28
C LEU A 227 -2.42 4.40 16.76
N PRO A 228 -3.41 4.65 17.63
CA PRO A 228 -3.63 5.96 18.22
C PRO A 228 -2.40 6.46 18.99
N THR A 229 -2.17 7.78 19.00
CA THR A 229 -1.04 8.39 19.73
C THR A 229 -1.11 8.14 21.24
N SER A 230 -2.32 8.03 21.79
CA SER A 230 -2.58 7.75 23.22
C SER A 230 -2.35 6.29 23.62
N PHE A 231 -2.17 5.37 22.66
CA PHE A 231 -1.97 3.96 22.96
C PHE A 231 -0.58 3.74 23.59
N ASP A 232 -0.54 3.10 24.76
CA ASP A 232 0.72 2.68 25.39
C ASP A 232 1.25 1.44 24.68
N PHE A 233 2.36 1.61 23.94
CA PHE A 233 2.92 0.58 23.07
C PHE A 233 4.24 0.09 23.64
N GLN A 234 4.30 -1.21 23.94
CA GLN A 234 5.50 -1.87 24.44
C GLN A 234 5.89 -3.01 23.52
N VAL A 235 7.19 -3.09 23.22
CA VAL A 235 7.77 -4.15 22.39
C VAL A 235 8.22 -5.32 23.28
N ALA A 236 7.86 -6.54 22.89
CA ALA A 236 8.40 -7.73 23.51
C ALA A 236 9.82 -7.96 22.99
N ALA A 237 10.81 -7.81 23.87
CA ALA A 237 12.18 -8.20 23.54
C ALA A 237 12.29 -9.73 23.48
N PRO A 238 12.85 -10.30 22.40
CA PRO A 238 13.13 -11.74 22.35
C PRO A 238 14.22 -12.09 23.36
N ASP A 239 14.16 -13.30 23.94
CA ASP A 239 15.12 -13.75 24.95
C ASP A 239 16.57 -13.73 24.45
N THR A 240 16.78 -13.98 23.17
CA THR A 240 18.10 -13.91 22.53
C THR A 240 17.99 -13.38 21.09
N VAL A 241 18.78 -12.35 20.80
CA VAL A 241 19.00 -11.87 19.43
C VAL A 241 20.28 -12.49 18.90
N THR A 242 20.14 -13.61 18.15
CA THR A 242 21.28 -14.33 17.60
C THR A 242 21.49 -14.02 16.12
N VAL A 243 22.75 -13.83 15.74
CA VAL A 243 23.15 -13.68 14.34
C VAL A 243 23.31 -15.07 13.73
N LYS A 244 22.30 -15.54 12.96
CA LYS A 244 22.33 -16.86 12.30
C LYS A 244 23.33 -16.88 11.14
N GLU A 245 23.96 -18.03 10.92
CA GLU A 245 25.06 -18.20 9.94
C GLU A 245 24.63 -18.65 8.55
N LEU A 246 23.45 -19.25 8.39
CA LEU A 246 23.03 -19.89 7.14
C LEU A 246 22.13 -18.96 6.32
N SER A 247 22.68 -18.47 5.23
CA SER A 247 21.93 -17.77 4.19
C SER A 247 22.31 -18.36 2.82
N PRO A 248 21.35 -18.46 1.86
CA PRO A 248 21.61 -18.97 0.52
C PRO A 248 22.69 -18.18 -0.20
N ALA A 249 23.38 -18.81 -1.15
CA ALA A 249 24.32 -18.13 -2.05
C ALA A 249 23.56 -17.08 -2.92
N LEU A 250 24.24 -16.01 -3.32
CA LEU A 250 23.66 -14.91 -4.07
C LEU A 250 22.88 -15.37 -5.31
N GLU A 251 23.45 -16.26 -6.10
CA GLU A 251 22.82 -16.74 -7.34
C GLU A 251 21.49 -17.49 -7.05
N GLN A 252 21.48 -18.32 -6.02
CA GLN A 252 20.28 -19.04 -5.58
C GLN A 252 19.20 -18.06 -5.08
N ALA A 253 19.60 -17.02 -4.34
CA ALA A 253 18.71 -15.99 -3.84
C ALA A 253 18.08 -15.19 -4.98
N GLN A 254 18.86 -14.79 -6.00
CA GLN A 254 18.38 -14.11 -7.18
C GLN A 254 17.38 -14.95 -7.97
N GLN A 255 17.69 -16.24 -8.20
CA GLN A 255 16.78 -17.16 -8.89
C GLN A 255 15.45 -17.34 -8.10
N ALA A 256 15.54 -17.54 -6.78
CA ALA A 256 14.37 -17.66 -5.92
C ALA A 256 13.51 -16.36 -5.93
N ALA A 257 14.16 -15.20 -5.84
CA ALA A 257 13.48 -13.91 -5.90
C ALA A 257 12.75 -13.71 -7.24
N LEU A 258 13.40 -13.97 -8.37
CA LEU A 258 12.79 -13.86 -9.68
C LEU A 258 11.58 -14.79 -9.88
N ALA A 259 11.56 -15.96 -9.22
CA ALA A 259 10.47 -16.91 -9.29
C ALA A 259 9.28 -16.56 -8.37
N THR A 260 9.55 -16.00 -7.20
CA THR A 260 8.56 -15.86 -6.13
C THR A 260 7.98 -14.46 -6.00
N ARG A 261 8.76 -13.42 -6.29
CA ARG A 261 8.39 -12.03 -5.99
C ARG A 261 7.19 -11.53 -6.79
N PRO A 262 6.21 -10.88 -6.15
CA PRO A 262 4.99 -10.41 -6.79
C PRO A 262 5.26 -9.34 -7.86
N GLU A 263 6.31 -8.52 -7.75
CA GLU A 263 6.69 -7.48 -8.71
C GLU A 263 7.00 -8.05 -10.10
N ILE A 264 7.66 -9.21 -10.13
CA ILE A 264 8.01 -9.90 -11.39
C ILE A 264 6.76 -10.56 -12.00
N LYS A 265 5.92 -11.19 -11.16
CA LYS A 265 4.65 -11.78 -11.58
C LYS A 265 3.72 -10.70 -12.14
N ASN A 266 3.64 -9.55 -11.48
CA ASN A 266 2.82 -8.41 -11.89
C ASN A 266 3.31 -7.83 -13.23
N SER A 267 4.62 -7.62 -13.38
CA SER A 267 5.20 -7.15 -14.64
C SER A 267 4.99 -8.14 -15.80
N THR A 268 5.03 -9.45 -15.53
CA THR A 268 4.71 -10.48 -16.53
C THR A 268 3.23 -10.43 -16.90
N LEU A 269 2.35 -10.31 -15.92
CA LEU A 269 0.90 -10.21 -16.13
C LEU A 269 0.53 -8.96 -16.95
N ASN A 270 1.25 -7.86 -16.80
CA ASN A 270 1.04 -6.65 -17.57
C ASN A 270 1.36 -6.82 -19.06
N ILE A 271 2.25 -7.75 -19.45
CA ILE A 271 2.46 -8.12 -20.85
C ILE A 271 1.20 -8.83 -21.38
N ASP A 272 0.64 -9.77 -20.62
CA ASP A 272 -0.57 -10.49 -21.03
C ASP A 272 -1.76 -9.53 -21.14
N LEU A 273 -1.88 -8.57 -20.22
CA LEU A 273 -2.87 -7.50 -20.27
C LEU A 273 -2.72 -6.64 -21.53
N ALA A 274 -1.49 -6.28 -21.91
CA ALA A 274 -1.23 -5.54 -23.13
C ALA A 274 -1.61 -6.36 -24.38
N HIS A 275 -1.36 -7.68 -24.38
CA HIS A 275 -1.83 -8.58 -25.44
C HIS A 275 -3.37 -8.64 -25.52
N ALA A 276 -4.09 -8.75 -24.41
CA ALA A 276 -5.53 -8.71 -24.38
C ALA A 276 -6.07 -7.39 -24.95
N ASN A 277 -5.45 -6.26 -24.62
CA ASN A 277 -5.79 -4.95 -25.15
C ASN A 277 -5.51 -4.83 -26.67
N LEU A 278 -4.45 -5.45 -27.19
CA LEU A 278 -4.21 -5.56 -28.63
C LEU A 278 -5.34 -6.34 -29.33
N MET A 279 -5.82 -7.44 -28.73
CA MET A 279 -6.95 -8.21 -29.30
C MET A 279 -8.25 -7.38 -29.26
N LYS A 280 -8.48 -6.58 -28.22
CA LYS A 280 -9.59 -5.61 -28.18
C LYS A 280 -9.49 -4.56 -29.29
N ALA A 281 -8.29 -4.01 -29.53
CA ALA A 281 -8.06 -3.04 -30.60
C ALA A 281 -8.31 -3.66 -32.00
N ARG A 282 -7.91 -4.90 -32.20
CA ARG A 282 -8.19 -5.65 -33.46
C ARG A 282 -9.67 -5.91 -33.65
N ALA A 283 -10.44 -6.14 -32.60
CA ALA A 283 -11.89 -6.34 -32.69
C ALA A 283 -12.60 -5.15 -33.37
N GLY A 284 -12.09 -3.93 -33.23
CA GLY A 284 -12.62 -2.74 -33.89
C GLY A 284 -12.55 -2.76 -35.44
N THR A 285 -11.84 -3.71 -36.04
CA THR A 285 -11.81 -3.92 -37.49
C THR A 285 -12.76 -4.99 -37.99
N LEU A 286 -13.44 -5.69 -37.06
CA LEU A 286 -14.33 -6.80 -37.36
C LEU A 286 -15.81 -6.34 -37.28
N PRO A 287 -16.74 -7.06 -37.97
CA PRO A 287 -18.15 -6.73 -37.86
C PRO A 287 -18.69 -6.85 -36.45
N THR A 288 -19.73 -6.05 -36.15
CA THR A 288 -20.54 -6.17 -34.93
C THR A 288 -21.97 -6.63 -35.29
N ILE A 289 -22.53 -7.57 -34.52
CA ILE A 289 -23.88 -8.08 -34.69
C ILE A 289 -24.62 -7.86 -33.38
N SER A 290 -25.72 -7.11 -33.45
CA SER A 290 -26.57 -6.81 -32.30
C SER A 290 -28.02 -7.19 -32.60
N LEU A 291 -28.70 -7.75 -31.60
CA LEU A 291 -30.12 -8.02 -31.61
C LEU A 291 -30.83 -6.97 -30.73
N GLY A 292 -31.81 -6.31 -31.30
CA GLY A 292 -32.68 -5.36 -30.60
C GLY A 292 -34.13 -5.83 -30.61
N ALA A 293 -34.81 -5.68 -29.49
CA ALA A 293 -36.25 -5.90 -29.38
C ALA A 293 -36.89 -4.73 -28.65
N GLY A 294 -38.08 -4.34 -29.02
CA GLY A 294 -38.76 -3.24 -28.36
C GLY A 294 -40.28 -3.35 -28.46
N ILE A 295 -40.92 -2.76 -27.48
CA ILE A 295 -42.35 -2.47 -27.47
C ILE A 295 -42.50 -0.96 -27.27
N ALA A 296 -43.35 -0.32 -28.06
CA ALA A 296 -43.59 1.09 -27.89
C ALA A 296 -45.03 1.44 -28.25
N SER A 297 -45.45 2.61 -27.75
CA SER A 297 -46.72 3.27 -28.09
C SER A 297 -46.56 4.77 -27.95
N GLY A 298 -47.51 5.50 -28.53
CA GLY A 298 -47.47 6.95 -28.46
C GLY A 298 -48.84 7.60 -28.55
N TYR A 299 -48.87 8.84 -28.18
CA TYR A 299 -50.03 9.73 -28.20
C TYR A 299 -49.67 11.10 -28.78
N ALA A 300 -50.57 11.70 -29.58
CA ALA A 300 -50.43 13.06 -30.04
C ALA A 300 -51.83 13.73 -30.12
N ASN A 301 -51.97 14.93 -29.60
CA ASN A 301 -53.23 15.68 -29.58
C ASN A 301 -53.72 16.18 -30.96
N LEU A 302 -52.85 16.12 -31.98
CA LEU A 302 -53.18 16.48 -33.36
C LEU A 302 -53.71 15.30 -34.18
N SER A 303 -53.85 14.15 -33.58
CA SER A 303 -54.44 12.97 -34.23
C SER A 303 -55.96 13.16 -34.36
N PRO A 304 -56.59 12.69 -35.45
CA PRO A 304 -58.03 12.75 -35.61
C PRO A 304 -58.82 12.03 -34.50
N ASP A 305 -58.22 11.01 -33.91
CA ASP A 305 -58.76 10.35 -32.73
C ASP A 305 -58.10 10.93 -31.47
N ASN A 306 -58.76 11.86 -30.83
CA ASN A 306 -58.27 12.65 -29.71
C ASN A 306 -58.31 11.95 -28.34
N LYS A 307 -58.71 10.66 -28.30
CA LYS A 307 -58.80 9.90 -27.06
C LYS A 307 -57.47 9.26 -26.74
N TYR A 308 -56.88 9.66 -25.64
CA TYR A 308 -55.57 9.18 -25.17
C TYR A 308 -55.44 7.62 -25.17
N PHE A 309 -56.35 6.95 -24.50
CA PHE A 309 -56.29 5.50 -24.38
C PHE A 309 -56.47 4.76 -25.71
N THR A 310 -57.32 5.30 -26.62
CA THR A 310 -57.52 4.76 -27.95
C THR A 310 -56.23 4.85 -28.78
N GLN A 311 -55.57 6.02 -28.75
CA GLN A 311 -54.30 6.21 -29.45
C GLN A 311 -53.19 5.30 -28.88
N VAL A 312 -53.04 5.27 -27.54
CA VAL A 312 -52.01 4.41 -26.90
C VAL A 312 -52.23 2.94 -27.30
N ASN A 313 -53.48 2.46 -27.39
CA ASN A 313 -53.76 1.09 -27.81
C ASN A 313 -53.50 0.88 -29.30
N ASN A 314 -53.97 1.81 -30.16
CA ASN A 314 -53.84 1.68 -31.61
C ASN A 314 -52.42 1.88 -32.13
N ASN A 315 -51.61 2.69 -31.42
CA ASN A 315 -50.22 2.96 -31.75
C ASN A 315 -49.24 1.96 -31.10
N PHE A 316 -49.74 0.93 -30.39
CA PHE A 316 -48.88 -0.12 -29.81
C PHE A 316 -48.26 -0.97 -30.93
N TYR A 317 -46.93 -1.08 -30.88
CA TYR A 317 -46.20 -1.93 -31.80
C TYR A 317 -45.05 -2.65 -31.09
N GLN A 318 -44.65 -3.76 -31.70
CA GLN A 318 -43.51 -4.57 -31.29
C GLN A 318 -42.48 -4.56 -32.41
N SER A 319 -41.22 -4.52 -32.07
CA SER A 319 -40.12 -4.56 -33.03
C SER A 319 -39.07 -5.59 -32.61
N LEU A 320 -38.55 -6.32 -33.58
CA LEU A 320 -37.38 -7.18 -33.42
C LEU A 320 -36.48 -6.92 -34.63
N GLY A 321 -35.22 -6.60 -34.35
CA GLY A 321 -34.27 -6.22 -35.40
C GLY A 321 -32.89 -6.81 -35.14
N LEU A 322 -32.26 -7.30 -36.18
CA LEU A 322 -30.85 -7.70 -36.20
C LEU A 322 -30.08 -6.64 -36.98
N THR A 323 -29.08 -6.09 -36.33
CA THR A 323 -28.21 -5.05 -36.93
C THR A 323 -26.80 -5.62 -37.10
N VAL A 324 -26.25 -5.49 -38.31
CA VAL A 324 -24.87 -5.87 -38.64
C VAL A 324 -24.13 -4.61 -39.05
N GLY A 325 -23.17 -4.19 -38.22
CA GLY A 325 -22.30 -3.03 -38.48
C GLY A 325 -20.93 -3.51 -38.99
N ILE A 326 -20.54 -3.11 -40.19
CA ILE A 326 -19.25 -3.49 -40.80
C ILE A 326 -18.39 -2.21 -40.98
N PRO A 327 -17.28 -2.06 -40.23
CA PRO A 327 -16.41 -0.90 -40.40
C PRO A 327 -15.59 -1.02 -41.69
N ILE A 328 -15.94 -0.24 -42.72
CA ILE A 328 -15.21 -0.25 -44.03
C ILE A 328 -14.01 0.70 -43.98
N TYR A 329 -14.18 1.89 -43.45
CA TYR A 329 -13.13 2.90 -43.37
C TYR A 329 -13.25 3.72 -42.08
N SER A 330 -12.25 3.64 -41.23
CA SER A 330 -12.22 4.28 -39.89
C SER A 330 -11.32 5.50 -39.81
N ARG A 331 -10.95 6.14 -40.92
CA ARG A 331 -10.02 7.28 -40.94
C ARG A 331 -8.73 7.04 -40.13
N ARG A 332 -8.15 5.83 -40.28
CA ARG A 332 -6.96 5.34 -39.60
C ARG A 332 -7.13 5.06 -38.06
N VAL A 333 -8.27 5.33 -37.43
CA VAL A 333 -8.48 5.14 -36.00
C VAL A 333 -8.13 3.72 -35.55
N ASN A 334 -8.71 2.70 -36.20
CA ASN A 334 -8.43 1.29 -35.85
C ASN A 334 -6.98 0.91 -36.03
N LYS A 335 -6.36 1.31 -37.16
CA LYS A 335 -4.94 1.07 -37.42
C LYS A 335 -4.05 1.70 -36.35
N THR A 336 -4.32 2.96 -35.97
CA THR A 336 -3.57 3.65 -34.93
C THR A 336 -3.73 2.98 -33.57
N ASN A 337 -4.91 2.53 -33.19
CA ASN A 337 -5.15 1.82 -31.94
C ASN A 337 -4.40 0.48 -31.88
N ILE A 338 -4.36 -0.24 -32.98
CA ILE A 338 -3.59 -1.49 -33.10
C ILE A 338 -2.07 -1.22 -32.94
N GLU A 339 -1.54 -0.22 -33.66
CA GLU A 339 -0.10 0.12 -33.54
C GLU A 339 0.26 0.62 -32.13
N LYS A 340 -0.58 1.47 -31.51
CA LYS A 340 -0.39 1.88 -30.13
C LYS A 340 -0.39 0.68 -29.16
N SER A 341 -1.27 -0.30 -29.39
CA SER A 341 -1.31 -1.51 -28.53
C SER A 341 -0.08 -2.40 -28.74
N LYS A 342 0.50 -2.46 -29.95
CA LYS A 342 1.79 -3.14 -30.18
C LYS A 342 2.95 -2.44 -29.44
N ILE A 343 2.97 -1.11 -29.46
CA ILE A 343 3.96 -0.31 -28.72
C ILE A 343 3.80 -0.56 -27.21
N ALA A 344 2.57 -0.63 -26.70
CA ALA A 344 2.30 -0.92 -25.29
C ALA A 344 2.84 -2.30 -24.86
N ILE A 345 2.80 -3.31 -25.75
CA ILE A 345 3.42 -4.62 -25.47
C ILE A 345 4.94 -4.48 -25.34
N GLN A 346 5.58 -3.75 -26.24
CA GLN A 346 7.03 -3.50 -26.15
C GLN A 346 7.41 -2.75 -24.87
N GLN A 347 6.62 -1.74 -24.51
CA GLN A 347 6.80 -1.02 -23.25
C GLN A 347 6.66 -1.94 -22.02
N ALA A 348 5.68 -2.83 -22.00
CA ALA A 348 5.50 -3.81 -20.92
C ALA A 348 6.69 -4.81 -20.85
N GLN A 349 7.23 -5.24 -22.00
CA GLN A 349 8.41 -6.10 -22.04
C GLN A 349 9.66 -5.40 -21.48
N LEU A 350 9.86 -4.13 -21.82
CA LEU A 350 10.96 -3.32 -21.26
C LEU A 350 10.77 -3.08 -19.77
N ALA A 351 9.53 -2.86 -19.31
CA ALA A 351 9.21 -2.73 -17.89
C ALA A 351 9.55 -4.02 -17.12
N LEU A 352 9.23 -5.20 -17.66
CA LEU A 352 9.63 -6.48 -17.05
C LEU A 352 11.17 -6.62 -16.99
N ALA A 353 11.88 -6.25 -18.06
CA ALA A 353 13.35 -6.29 -18.05
C ALA A 353 13.92 -5.35 -16.98
N GLY A 354 13.37 -4.13 -16.86
CA GLY A 354 13.72 -3.18 -15.81
C GLY A 354 13.43 -3.71 -14.41
N ALA A 355 12.26 -4.29 -14.18
CA ALA A 355 11.90 -4.89 -12.89
C ALA A 355 12.86 -6.02 -12.47
N LYS A 356 13.25 -6.89 -13.41
CA LYS A 356 14.25 -7.95 -13.17
C LYS A 356 15.61 -7.37 -12.78
N THR A 357 16.07 -6.33 -13.48
CA THR A 357 17.35 -5.67 -13.16
C THR A 357 17.30 -5.01 -11.78
N THR A 358 16.23 -4.31 -11.48
CA THR A 358 16.03 -3.66 -10.16
C THR A 358 16.02 -4.70 -9.04
N LEU A 359 15.25 -5.78 -9.18
CA LEU A 359 15.17 -6.84 -8.18
C LEU A 359 16.54 -7.51 -7.97
N ASN A 360 17.27 -7.84 -9.05
CA ASN A 360 18.60 -8.42 -8.94
C ASN A 360 19.57 -7.49 -8.17
N SER A 361 19.52 -6.17 -8.46
CA SER A 361 20.33 -5.19 -7.73
C SER A 361 19.95 -5.08 -6.26
N GLN A 362 18.64 -5.16 -5.93
CA GLN A 362 18.16 -5.15 -4.54
C GLN A 362 18.62 -6.39 -3.77
N VAL A 363 18.56 -7.58 -4.38
CA VAL A 363 19.04 -8.83 -3.78
C VAL A 363 20.54 -8.80 -3.58
N GLU A 364 21.30 -8.31 -4.56
CA GLU A 364 22.76 -8.15 -4.47
C GLU A 364 23.14 -7.17 -3.35
N GLN A 365 22.46 -6.02 -3.28
CA GLN A 365 22.68 -5.04 -2.21
C GLN A 365 22.34 -5.62 -0.84
N ALA A 366 21.25 -6.39 -0.72
CA ALA A 366 20.89 -7.07 0.52
C ALA A 366 21.96 -8.10 0.94
N TYR A 367 22.52 -8.84 -0.03
CA TYR A 367 23.63 -9.78 0.22
C TYR A 367 24.90 -9.08 0.70
N ILE A 368 25.29 -8.00 0.02
CA ILE A 368 26.47 -7.20 0.41
C ILE A 368 26.27 -6.59 1.80
N ASN A 369 25.11 -6.01 2.07
CA ASN A 369 24.80 -5.44 3.37
C ASN A 369 24.82 -6.50 4.49
N MET A 370 24.27 -7.68 4.25
CA MET A 370 24.32 -8.82 5.19
C MET A 370 25.76 -9.26 5.45
N SER A 371 26.58 -9.45 4.42
CA SER A 371 27.97 -9.87 4.55
C SER A 371 28.80 -8.84 5.29
N ASN A 372 28.66 -7.56 4.95
CA ASN A 372 29.35 -6.44 5.60
C ASN A 372 28.94 -6.31 7.07
N ALA A 373 27.64 -6.37 7.37
CA ALA A 373 27.14 -6.27 8.73
C ALA A 373 27.63 -7.44 9.61
N ARG A 374 27.74 -8.65 9.03
CA ARG A 374 28.34 -9.80 9.72
C ARG A 374 29.80 -9.55 10.05
N ALA A 375 30.60 -9.12 9.07
CA ALA A 375 32.02 -8.82 9.29
C ALA A 375 32.23 -7.70 10.31
N GLN A 376 31.36 -6.66 10.28
CA GLN A 376 31.36 -5.59 11.27
C GLN A 376 31.03 -6.10 12.68
N TYR A 377 30.06 -6.99 12.81
CA TYR A 377 29.71 -7.62 14.09
C TYR A 377 30.87 -8.42 14.67
N ASP A 378 31.50 -9.29 13.86
CA ASP A 378 32.63 -10.10 14.29
C ASP A 378 33.85 -9.26 14.68
N ALA A 379 34.08 -8.13 14.01
CA ALA A 379 35.14 -7.17 14.35
C ALA A 379 34.82 -6.39 15.64
N ALA A 380 33.56 -5.92 15.77
CA ALA A 380 33.12 -5.17 16.95
C ALA A 380 33.12 -6.03 18.22
N ASP A 381 32.76 -7.33 18.12
CA ASP A 381 32.82 -8.28 19.24
C ASP A 381 34.26 -8.45 19.74
N LYS A 382 35.22 -8.63 18.82
CA LYS A 382 36.64 -8.74 19.18
C LYS A 382 37.16 -7.45 19.80
N GLN A 383 36.79 -6.30 19.24
CA GLN A 383 37.19 -4.98 19.76
C GLN A 383 36.63 -4.76 21.17
N LEU A 384 35.34 -5.05 21.38
CA LEU A 384 34.70 -4.90 22.69
C LEU A 384 35.41 -5.72 23.75
N LYS A 385 35.69 -7.01 23.49
CA LYS A 385 36.39 -7.88 24.44
C LYS A 385 37.77 -7.35 24.84
N ALA A 386 38.57 -6.89 23.87
CA ALA A 386 39.90 -6.33 24.11
C ALA A 386 39.87 -5.04 24.91
N VAL A 387 38.95 -4.12 24.56
CA VAL A 387 38.83 -2.82 25.23
C VAL A 387 38.22 -2.94 26.62
N GLN A 388 37.28 -3.87 26.82
CA GLN A 388 36.72 -4.18 28.14
C GLN A 388 37.82 -4.67 29.11
N GLU A 389 38.63 -5.62 28.69
CA GLU A 389 39.79 -6.12 29.48
C GLU A 389 40.76 -4.97 29.84
N SER A 390 41.08 -4.11 28.85
CA SER A 390 41.95 -2.93 29.09
C SER A 390 41.35 -1.96 30.09
N TYR A 391 40.05 -1.72 30.03
CA TYR A 391 39.36 -0.84 30.99
C TYR A 391 39.37 -1.44 32.41
N ASP A 392 39.11 -2.73 32.55
CA ASP A 392 39.09 -3.44 33.83
C ASP A 392 40.51 -3.44 34.50
N ILE A 393 41.54 -3.64 33.70
CA ILE A 393 42.94 -3.52 34.15
C ILE A 393 43.22 -2.10 34.61
N THR A 394 42.90 -1.08 33.81
CA THR A 394 43.16 0.34 34.14
C THR A 394 42.39 0.77 35.39
N ASN A 395 41.15 0.31 35.56
CA ASN A 395 40.36 0.57 36.77
C ASN A 395 40.99 -0.02 38.03
N THR A 396 41.58 -1.22 37.89
CA THR A 396 42.32 -1.87 38.98
C THR A 396 43.64 -1.11 39.31
N GLN A 397 44.36 -0.70 38.27
CA GLN A 397 45.60 0.11 38.43
C GLN A 397 45.34 1.48 39.10
N LEU A 398 44.21 2.12 38.76
CA LEU A 398 43.82 3.38 39.41
C LEU A 398 43.57 3.19 40.92
N ARG A 399 42.94 2.05 41.31
CA ARG A 399 42.70 1.74 42.73
C ARG A 399 44.02 1.55 43.49
N LEU A 400 45.02 1.01 42.82
CA LEU A 400 46.37 0.81 43.36
C LEU A 400 47.26 2.06 43.25
N GLY A 401 46.80 3.15 42.68
CA GLY A 401 47.57 4.38 42.47
C GLY A 401 48.63 4.29 41.37
N ALA A 402 48.59 3.27 40.49
CA ALA A 402 49.59 3.07 39.43
C ALA A 402 49.34 3.88 38.16
N VAL A 403 48.11 4.40 37.96
CA VAL A 403 47.72 5.27 36.82
C VAL A 403 46.93 6.45 37.33
N ASN A 404 46.81 7.47 36.49
CA ASN A 404 46.05 8.69 36.83
C ASN A 404 44.58 8.59 36.30
N MET A 405 43.77 9.59 36.70
CA MET A 405 42.35 9.65 36.34
C MET A 405 42.13 9.85 34.85
N VAL A 406 43.00 10.56 34.13
CA VAL A 406 42.87 10.83 32.70
C VAL A 406 42.96 9.50 31.91
N ASP A 407 43.88 8.64 32.34
CA ASP A 407 44.04 7.30 31.71
C ASP A 407 42.78 6.44 31.89
N LEU A 408 42.16 6.45 33.07
CA LEU A 408 40.90 5.74 33.30
C LEU A 408 39.76 6.29 32.43
N LEU A 409 39.59 7.62 32.38
CA LEU A 409 38.51 8.23 31.56
C LEU A 409 38.72 7.95 30.07
N GLN A 410 39.97 7.97 29.61
CA GLN A 410 40.27 7.60 28.22
C GLN A 410 39.90 6.16 27.94
N GLN A 411 40.27 5.20 28.78
CA GLN A 411 39.89 3.78 28.58
C GLN A 411 38.39 3.56 28.72
N LYS A 412 37.70 4.26 29.62
CA LYS A 412 36.26 4.23 29.74
C LYS A 412 35.57 4.72 28.45
N ASN A 413 36.03 5.81 27.88
CA ASN A 413 35.46 6.34 26.65
C ASN A 413 35.64 5.37 25.48
N LEU A 414 36.81 4.71 25.37
CA LEU A 414 37.05 3.65 24.38
C LEU A 414 36.12 2.46 24.59
N TYR A 415 35.91 2.03 25.84
CA TYR A 415 35.00 0.95 26.19
C TYR A 415 33.54 1.27 25.80
N VAL A 416 33.03 2.46 26.18
CA VAL A 416 31.68 2.91 25.85
C VAL A 416 31.49 2.99 24.33
N GLN A 417 32.47 3.49 23.60
CA GLN A 417 32.45 3.56 22.14
C GLN A 417 32.44 2.16 21.49
N ALA A 418 33.28 1.24 21.99
CA ALA A 418 33.31 -0.14 21.50
C ALA A 418 32.00 -0.88 21.79
N LEU A 419 31.40 -0.69 22.97
CA LEU A 419 30.13 -1.27 23.35
C LEU A 419 28.98 -0.77 22.47
N GLN A 420 28.93 0.54 22.21
CA GLN A 420 27.97 1.14 21.29
C GLN A 420 28.11 0.55 19.87
N SER A 421 29.34 0.45 19.37
CA SER A 421 29.63 -0.14 18.06
C SER A 421 29.20 -1.60 17.97
N TYR A 422 29.43 -2.38 19.03
CA TYR A 422 29.03 -3.77 19.12
C TYR A 422 27.49 -3.94 19.07
N ILE A 423 26.76 -3.18 19.90
CA ILE A 423 25.30 -3.24 19.94
C ILE A 423 24.74 -2.86 18.56
N GLN A 424 25.22 -1.78 17.95
CA GLN A 424 24.78 -1.35 16.63
C GLN A 424 25.08 -2.42 15.56
N ALA A 425 26.28 -3.00 15.55
CA ALA A 425 26.67 -4.03 14.61
C ALA A 425 25.84 -5.32 14.78
N LYS A 426 25.53 -5.72 16.02
CA LYS A 426 24.67 -6.86 16.36
C LYS A 426 23.28 -6.71 15.73
N TYR A 427 22.60 -5.59 15.95
CA TYR A 427 21.26 -5.35 15.41
C TYR A 427 21.28 -5.15 13.90
N SER A 428 22.32 -4.51 13.34
CA SER A 428 22.50 -4.40 11.89
C SER A 428 22.68 -5.77 11.23
N ALA A 429 23.48 -6.66 11.81
CA ALA A 429 23.67 -8.01 11.29
C ALA A 429 22.37 -8.83 11.30
N VAL A 430 21.56 -8.71 12.34
CA VAL A 430 20.24 -9.35 12.40
C VAL A 430 19.30 -8.76 11.36
N LEU A 431 19.22 -7.44 11.24
CA LEU A 431 18.36 -6.75 10.29
C LEU A 431 18.67 -7.17 8.85
N TYR A 432 19.92 -7.04 8.42
CA TYR A 432 20.30 -7.36 7.05
C TYR A 432 20.20 -8.85 6.72
N ASN A 433 20.41 -9.73 7.71
CA ASN A 433 20.11 -11.16 7.56
C ASN A 433 18.61 -11.40 7.32
N LYS A 434 17.73 -10.75 8.08
CA LYS A 434 16.28 -10.85 7.89
C LYS A 434 15.83 -10.30 6.53
N ILE A 435 16.35 -9.15 6.10
CA ILE A 435 16.06 -8.55 4.79
C ILE A 435 16.51 -9.49 3.66
N TYR A 436 17.70 -10.05 3.74
CA TYR A 436 18.19 -10.98 2.72
C TYR A 436 17.32 -12.25 2.63
N ASN A 437 17.00 -12.85 3.79
CA ASN A 437 16.14 -14.03 3.86
C ASN A 437 14.72 -13.74 3.33
N PHE A 438 14.21 -12.53 3.52
CA PHE A 438 12.92 -12.10 2.97
C PHE A 438 12.92 -12.12 1.43
N TYR A 439 14.01 -11.70 0.77
CA TYR A 439 14.13 -11.80 -0.69
C TYR A 439 14.22 -13.24 -1.18
N THR A 440 14.71 -14.17 -0.37
CA THR A 440 14.78 -15.62 -0.72
C THR A 440 13.47 -16.36 -0.46
N GLY A 441 12.45 -15.70 0.09
CA GLY A 441 11.15 -16.31 0.42
C GLY A 441 11.14 -17.12 1.72
N VAL A 442 12.18 -17.00 2.56
CA VAL A 442 12.21 -17.63 3.89
C VAL A 442 11.27 -16.86 4.82
N PRO A 443 10.35 -17.55 5.54
CA PRO A 443 9.47 -16.90 6.50
C PRO A 443 10.23 -16.13 7.58
N ILE A 444 9.72 -14.95 7.92
CA ILE A 444 10.31 -14.10 8.94
C ILE A 444 9.86 -14.60 10.31
N SER A 445 10.80 -15.13 11.08
CA SER A 445 10.63 -15.51 12.50
C SER A 445 11.83 -15.05 13.31
N PHE A 446 11.65 -14.74 14.60
CA PHE A 446 12.76 -14.58 15.54
C PHE A 446 13.18 -15.92 16.08
#